data_556d981ca5d3518c10c45b4649f3c905
#
_entry.id   556d981ca5d3518c10c45b4649f3c905
#
_cell.length_a   1.000
_cell.length_b   1.000
_cell.length_c   1.000
_cell.angle_alpha   90.00
_cell.angle_beta   90.00
_cell.angle_gamma   90.00
#
_symmetry.space_group_name_H-M   'P 1'
#
loop_
_entity.id
_entity.type
_entity.pdbx_description
1 polymer ?
#
loop_
_entity_poly.entity_id
_entity_poly.type
_entity_poly.pdbx_seq_one_letter_code
_entity_poly.pdbx_strand_id
1 'polypeptide(L)'
;MSSLADLSAVDLVSAYRAKSLSPVEVTEAVIERIEAYEPKLNALWAYDPDAARASAKASEARWAKGEPAGPIDGVPLTIKENIATKGTAVPLGCAALPLNPAAVDAPPAARTREAGGVLLAKTTMPDLGMLSSGLSSFHKLARNPWDLNTNPGGSSAGAGSAGAAGYGPLHIGTDIGGSIRLPAGWCGLVGLKPSFGRIPIDPAFLGRVAGPMTRTVADNALYMSVLSRPDRRDAMSLPYQDIDWMSLDIDVKGLKIGLWLDAGFGEPTGDETRKAVEAAAKLFADAGAIVEPVAPFLNRTMIDGLDRFWRARSWADVSKMTPENRAKILPYIYQWTETAEGLTGEQVYSGFSQIDAMRHAALAASKDFDFIISPTSPMPTYPAEWASPVNDPQRPFEHIAFTVAMNMSEQPAISLNCGYTSKGLPIGLQIFGQRFDDLGVLRLAKAYEDMRPVQRPWPIIN
;
A
#
# COMPACT_ATOMS: atom_id res chain seq x y z
N MET A 1 -30.01 2.10 2.63
CA MET A 1 -29.44 1.44 1.43
C MET A 1 -27.95 1.77 1.41
N SER A 2 -27.06 0.81 1.16
CA SER A 2 -25.64 1.09 0.94
C SER A 2 -25.50 2.00 -0.29
N SER A 3 -24.61 3.00 -0.21
CA SER A 3 -24.31 3.87 -1.35
C SER A 3 -23.65 3.07 -2.47
N LEU A 4 -23.89 3.42 -3.74
CA LEU A 4 -23.20 2.82 -4.88
C LEU A 4 -21.66 2.95 -4.78
N ALA A 5 -21.18 3.99 -4.12
CA ALA A 5 -19.75 4.19 -3.86
C ALA A 5 -19.13 3.18 -2.85
N ASP A 6 -19.95 2.37 -2.16
CA ASP A 6 -19.47 1.34 -1.22
C ASP A 6 -19.46 -0.08 -1.82
N LEU A 7 -19.90 -0.25 -3.07
CA LEU A 7 -19.86 -1.53 -3.75
C LEU A 7 -18.42 -1.97 -4.06
N SER A 8 -18.17 -3.27 -3.96
CA SER A 8 -16.88 -3.86 -4.33
C SER A 8 -16.67 -3.82 -5.85
N ALA A 9 -15.43 -3.87 -6.31
CA ALA A 9 -15.13 -3.93 -7.74
C ALA A 9 -15.70 -5.20 -8.38
N VAL A 10 -15.68 -6.32 -7.66
CA VAL A 10 -16.26 -7.59 -8.11
C VAL A 10 -17.76 -7.46 -8.30
N ASP A 11 -18.47 -6.84 -7.33
CA ASP A 11 -19.92 -6.60 -7.44
C ASP A 11 -20.25 -5.64 -8.59
N LEU A 12 -19.47 -4.58 -8.75
CA LEU A 12 -19.66 -3.61 -9.84
C LEU A 12 -19.52 -4.28 -11.21
N VAL A 13 -18.45 -5.04 -11.44
CA VAL A 13 -18.25 -5.75 -12.71
C VAL A 13 -19.37 -6.76 -12.98
N SER A 14 -19.82 -7.46 -11.94
CA SER A 14 -20.96 -8.37 -12.04
C SER A 14 -22.26 -7.64 -12.44
N ALA A 15 -22.54 -6.50 -11.81
CA ALA A 15 -23.71 -5.67 -12.08
C ALA A 15 -23.66 -5.05 -13.49
N TYR A 16 -22.49 -4.59 -13.95
CA TYR A 16 -22.30 -4.08 -15.32
C TYR A 16 -22.53 -5.16 -16.37
N ARG A 17 -22.02 -6.37 -16.13
CA ARG A 17 -22.27 -7.54 -17.00
C ARG A 17 -23.74 -7.90 -17.07
N ALA A 18 -24.43 -7.84 -15.94
CA ALA A 18 -25.89 -8.07 -15.86
C ALA A 18 -26.73 -6.91 -16.39
N LYS A 19 -26.09 -5.75 -16.71
CA LYS A 19 -26.77 -4.52 -17.12
C LYS A 19 -27.76 -3.99 -16.08
N SER A 20 -27.56 -4.33 -14.82
CA SER A 20 -28.38 -3.87 -13.68
C SER A 20 -27.87 -2.56 -13.07
N LEU A 21 -26.68 -2.12 -13.47
CA LEU A 21 -26.02 -0.89 -13.02
C LEU A 21 -25.15 -0.36 -14.15
N SER A 22 -25.00 0.97 -14.24
CA SER A 22 -24.13 1.63 -15.20
C SER A 22 -22.82 2.11 -14.56
N PRO A 23 -21.66 2.03 -15.27
CA PRO A 23 -20.44 2.72 -14.86
C PRO A 23 -20.63 4.23 -14.62
N VAL A 24 -21.56 4.87 -15.34
CA VAL A 24 -21.87 6.30 -15.17
C VAL A 24 -22.50 6.55 -13.79
N GLU A 25 -23.54 5.77 -13.41
CA GLU A 25 -24.22 5.92 -12.11
C GLU A 25 -23.24 5.74 -10.94
N VAL A 26 -22.36 4.76 -11.02
CA VAL A 26 -21.35 4.50 -9.98
C VAL A 26 -20.32 5.62 -9.93
N THR A 27 -19.82 6.07 -11.08
CA THR A 27 -18.82 7.15 -11.14
C THR A 27 -19.39 8.45 -10.57
N GLU A 28 -20.67 8.80 -10.85
CA GLU A 28 -21.31 9.97 -10.26
C GLU A 28 -21.44 9.83 -8.74
N ALA A 29 -21.87 8.68 -8.22
CA ALA A 29 -21.96 8.46 -6.77
C ALA A 29 -20.61 8.57 -6.07
N VAL A 30 -19.52 8.14 -6.72
CA VAL A 30 -18.15 8.30 -6.19
C VAL A 30 -17.70 9.77 -6.27
N ILE A 31 -18.01 10.48 -7.34
CA ILE A 31 -17.71 11.92 -7.50
C ILE A 31 -18.43 12.72 -6.41
N GLU A 32 -19.72 12.50 -6.18
CA GLU A 32 -20.48 13.14 -5.10
C GLU A 32 -19.84 12.92 -3.74
N ARG A 33 -19.38 11.71 -3.46
CA ARG A 33 -18.66 11.39 -2.21
C ARG A 33 -17.32 12.12 -2.10
N ILE A 34 -16.54 12.17 -3.18
CA ILE A 34 -15.28 12.91 -3.23
C ILE A 34 -15.54 14.38 -2.93
N GLU A 35 -16.49 15.02 -3.60
CA GLU A 35 -16.82 16.43 -3.41
C GLU A 35 -17.24 16.76 -1.97
N ALA A 36 -17.94 15.81 -1.31
CA ALA A 36 -18.36 15.96 0.08
C ALA A 36 -17.21 15.79 1.10
N TYR A 37 -16.28 14.89 0.86
CA TYR A 37 -15.29 14.46 1.86
C TYR A 37 -13.88 15.03 1.63
N GLU A 38 -13.48 15.26 0.38
CA GLU A 38 -12.12 15.67 0.01
C GLU A 38 -11.67 17.00 0.65
N PRO A 39 -12.55 18.01 0.86
CA PRO A 39 -12.15 19.24 1.56
C PRO A 39 -11.60 19.03 2.97
N LYS A 40 -11.92 17.88 3.62
CA LYS A 40 -11.44 17.49 4.95
C LYS A 40 -10.30 16.48 4.91
N LEU A 41 -10.24 15.63 3.88
CA LEU A 41 -9.30 14.53 3.81
C LEU A 41 -7.99 14.86 3.10
N ASN A 42 -8.02 15.71 2.09
CA ASN A 42 -6.87 16.10 1.27
C ASN A 42 -6.11 14.86 0.71
N ALA A 43 -6.85 13.86 0.27
CA ALA A 43 -6.31 12.59 -0.20
C ALA A 43 -5.87 12.63 -1.67
N LEU A 44 -6.39 13.59 -2.45
CA LEU A 44 -6.31 13.59 -3.90
C LEU A 44 -5.36 14.66 -4.46
N TRP A 45 -4.80 14.33 -5.61
CA TRP A 45 -4.03 15.19 -6.50
C TRP A 45 -4.51 15.01 -7.93
N ALA A 46 -4.54 16.08 -8.71
CA ALA A 46 -4.97 16.04 -10.12
C ALA A 46 -6.33 15.32 -10.30
N TYR A 47 -7.31 15.66 -9.46
CA TYR A 47 -8.68 15.18 -9.57
C TYR A 47 -9.33 15.76 -10.82
N ASP A 48 -9.87 14.90 -11.70
CA ASP A 48 -10.48 15.27 -12.96
C ASP A 48 -11.82 14.51 -13.13
N PRO A 49 -12.92 15.05 -12.57
CA PRO A 49 -14.23 14.42 -12.64
C PRO A 49 -14.78 14.37 -14.07
N ASP A 50 -14.42 15.33 -14.94
CA ASP A 50 -14.95 15.37 -16.31
C ASP A 50 -14.30 14.28 -17.17
N ALA A 51 -12.99 14.07 -17.04
CA ALA A 51 -12.31 12.93 -17.68
C ALA A 51 -12.85 11.60 -17.16
N ALA A 52 -13.14 11.49 -15.86
CA ALA A 52 -13.75 10.29 -15.27
C ALA A 52 -15.15 10.02 -15.84
N ARG A 53 -16.01 11.04 -15.95
CA ARG A 53 -17.34 10.94 -16.57
C ARG A 53 -17.24 10.48 -18.03
N ALA A 54 -16.33 11.07 -18.80
CA ALA A 54 -16.11 10.68 -20.19
C ALA A 54 -15.66 9.21 -20.31
N SER A 55 -14.76 8.77 -19.42
CA SER A 55 -14.29 7.39 -19.36
C SER A 55 -15.41 6.41 -18.97
N ALA A 56 -16.23 6.76 -17.97
CA ALA A 56 -17.39 5.96 -17.55
C ALA A 56 -18.41 5.79 -18.67
N LYS A 57 -18.73 6.87 -19.40
CA LYS A 57 -19.63 6.84 -20.56
C LYS A 57 -19.10 5.94 -21.68
N ALA A 58 -17.80 5.98 -21.94
CA ALA A 58 -17.18 5.09 -22.91
C ALA A 58 -17.25 3.62 -22.47
N SER A 59 -17.08 3.34 -21.17
CA SER A 59 -17.24 2.01 -20.60
C SER A 59 -18.69 1.51 -20.68
N GLU A 60 -19.68 2.35 -20.34
CA GLU A 60 -21.09 2.01 -20.48
C GLU A 60 -21.43 1.56 -21.91
N ALA A 61 -20.91 2.28 -22.91
CA ALA A 61 -21.11 1.93 -24.31
C ALA A 61 -20.47 0.57 -24.69
N ARG A 62 -19.34 0.21 -24.09
CA ARG A 62 -18.73 -1.12 -24.28
C ARG A 62 -19.56 -2.22 -23.62
N TRP A 63 -19.99 -2.02 -22.38
CA TRP A 63 -20.86 -2.98 -21.68
C TRP A 63 -22.22 -3.19 -22.39
N ALA A 64 -22.80 -2.12 -22.96
CA ALA A 64 -24.03 -2.23 -23.75
C ALA A 64 -23.86 -3.17 -24.95
N LYS A 65 -22.69 -3.18 -25.59
CA LYS A 65 -22.34 -4.06 -26.72
C LYS A 65 -21.88 -5.46 -26.27
N GLY A 66 -21.58 -5.67 -24.98
CA GLY A 66 -20.99 -6.91 -24.47
C GLY A 66 -19.48 -7.04 -24.76
N GLU A 67 -18.79 -5.93 -24.98
CA GLU A 67 -17.38 -5.84 -25.37
C GLU A 67 -16.56 -5.04 -24.32
N PRO A 68 -16.52 -5.46 -23.04
CA PRO A 68 -15.72 -4.77 -22.02
C PRO A 68 -14.23 -4.79 -22.38
N ALA A 69 -13.50 -3.71 -22.07
CA ALA A 69 -12.08 -3.59 -22.36
C ALA A 69 -11.22 -4.55 -21.51
N GLY A 70 -11.68 -4.92 -20.33
CA GLY A 70 -10.96 -5.82 -19.43
C GLY A 70 -11.70 -6.11 -18.12
N PRO A 71 -11.03 -6.77 -17.17
CA PRO A 71 -11.66 -7.24 -15.92
C PRO A 71 -12.19 -6.13 -15.01
N ILE A 72 -11.71 -4.89 -15.17
CA ILE A 72 -12.09 -3.74 -14.33
C ILE A 72 -12.71 -2.61 -15.16
N ASP A 73 -13.25 -2.93 -16.34
CA ASP A 73 -13.85 -1.92 -17.21
C ASP A 73 -15.00 -1.18 -16.50
N GLY A 74 -14.89 0.14 -16.41
CA GLY A 74 -15.87 1.00 -15.75
C GLY A 74 -15.72 1.13 -14.22
N VAL A 75 -14.77 0.43 -13.60
CA VAL A 75 -14.55 0.52 -12.14
C VAL A 75 -13.80 1.81 -11.79
N PRO A 76 -14.36 2.68 -10.91
CA PRO A 76 -13.70 3.89 -10.44
C PRO A 76 -12.47 3.56 -9.60
N LEU A 77 -11.38 4.30 -9.80
CA LEU A 77 -10.11 4.03 -9.13
C LEU A 77 -9.19 5.26 -8.99
N THR A 78 -8.17 5.12 -8.17
CA THR A 78 -7.10 6.12 -8.03
C THR A 78 -5.71 5.49 -8.14
N ILE A 79 -4.73 6.29 -8.53
CA ILE A 79 -3.33 5.87 -8.71
C ILE A 79 -2.43 6.80 -7.90
N LYS A 80 -1.53 6.24 -7.08
CA LYS A 80 -0.56 7.03 -6.31
C LYS A 80 0.27 7.95 -7.22
N GLU A 81 0.55 9.14 -6.74
CA GLU A 81 1.23 10.19 -7.49
C GLU A 81 2.53 9.71 -8.17
N ASN A 82 3.39 8.97 -7.46
CA ASN A 82 4.70 8.53 -7.97
C ASN A 82 4.64 7.47 -9.08
N ILE A 83 3.46 6.95 -9.41
CA ILE A 83 3.25 6.11 -10.59
C ILE A 83 2.89 7.05 -11.74
N ALA A 84 3.81 7.29 -12.64
CA ALA A 84 3.62 8.23 -13.74
C ALA A 84 2.34 7.91 -14.52
N THR A 85 1.56 8.95 -14.78
CA THR A 85 0.32 8.89 -15.57
C THR A 85 0.43 9.95 -16.65
N LYS A 86 0.34 9.56 -17.90
CA LYS A 86 0.53 10.46 -19.06
C LYS A 86 -0.30 11.74 -18.92
N GLY A 87 0.34 12.88 -19.10
CA GLY A 87 -0.26 14.20 -19.00
C GLY A 87 -0.34 14.79 -17.58
N THR A 88 0.02 14.03 -16.54
CA THR A 88 -0.01 14.49 -15.14
C THR A 88 1.41 14.65 -14.60
N ALA A 89 1.68 15.73 -13.87
CA ALA A 89 2.97 15.95 -13.22
C ALA A 89 3.19 14.96 -12.05
N VAL A 90 4.47 14.70 -11.75
CA VAL A 90 4.90 13.77 -10.70
C VAL A 90 5.89 14.49 -9.75
N PRO A 91 5.40 15.38 -8.87
CA PRO A 91 6.23 16.14 -7.94
C PRO A 91 6.76 15.30 -6.76
N LEU A 92 6.44 14.02 -6.67
CA LEU A 92 6.83 13.12 -5.56
C LEU A 92 6.53 13.70 -4.17
N GLY A 93 5.37 14.35 -4.01
CA GLY A 93 4.97 15.02 -2.78
C GLY A 93 5.82 16.22 -2.38
N CYS A 94 6.77 16.65 -3.20
CA CYS A 94 7.83 17.60 -2.84
C CYS A 94 7.74 18.91 -3.65
N ALA A 95 7.62 20.04 -2.95
CA ALA A 95 7.56 21.37 -3.55
C ALA A 95 8.90 21.79 -4.23
N ALA A 96 9.98 21.06 -4.02
CA ALA A 96 11.28 21.31 -4.64
C ALA A 96 11.37 20.77 -6.08
N LEU A 97 10.44 19.89 -6.49
CA LEU A 97 10.50 19.23 -7.81
C LEU A 97 9.63 19.94 -8.85
N PRO A 98 10.03 19.92 -10.13
CA PRO A 98 9.30 20.58 -11.20
C PRO A 98 7.97 19.85 -11.52
N LEU A 99 6.97 20.61 -11.96
CA LEU A 99 5.65 20.10 -12.36
C LEU A 99 5.61 19.74 -13.86
N ASN A 100 6.53 18.91 -14.31
CA ASN A 100 6.57 18.45 -15.69
C ASN A 100 5.58 17.28 -15.88
N PRO A 101 4.60 17.39 -16.81
CA PRO A 101 3.71 16.29 -17.14
C PRO A 101 4.46 15.07 -17.65
N ALA A 102 4.10 13.89 -17.16
CA ALA A 102 4.66 12.64 -17.64
C ALA A 102 4.32 12.41 -19.12
N ALA A 103 5.32 12.02 -19.92
CA ALA A 103 5.15 11.77 -21.35
C ALA A 103 4.38 10.47 -21.64
N VAL A 104 4.48 9.50 -20.74
CA VAL A 104 3.88 8.13 -20.86
C VAL A 104 3.31 7.67 -19.53
N ASP A 105 2.41 6.69 -19.59
CA ASP A 105 1.99 5.97 -18.40
C ASP A 105 3.09 5.01 -17.95
N ALA A 106 3.35 4.90 -16.64
CA ALA A 106 4.12 3.80 -16.06
C ALA A 106 3.34 2.47 -16.19
N PRO A 107 4.00 1.30 -16.10
CA PRO A 107 3.33 0.01 -16.32
C PRO A 107 2.02 -0.18 -15.54
N PRO A 108 1.91 0.10 -14.24
CA PRO A 108 0.64 -0.08 -13.52
C PRO A 108 -0.49 0.83 -14.04
N ALA A 109 -0.16 2.08 -14.42
CA ALA A 109 -1.13 3.01 -14.99
C ALA A 109 -1.58 2.58 -16.39
N ALA A 110 -0.64 2.10 -17.22
CA ALA A 110 -0.93 1.60 -18.57
C ALA A 110 -1.87 0.38 -18.51
N ARG A 111 -1.54 -0.63 -17.68
CA ARG A 111 -2.38 -1.83 -17.51
C ARG A 111 -3.80 -1.48 -17.03
N THR A 112 -3.91 -0.53 -16.09
CA THR A 112 -5.20 -0.05 -15.57
C THR A 112 -6.06 0.59 -16.64
N ARG A 113 -5.48 1.47 -17.48
CA ARG A 113 -6.20 2.11 -18.59
C ARG A 113 -6.62 1.11 -19.68
N GLU A 114 -5.72 0.20 -20.04
CA GLU A 114 -5.99 -0.85 -21.02
C GLU A 114 -7.12 -1.79 -20.58
N ALA A 115 -7.25 -2.01 -19.27
CA ALA A 115 -8.34 -2.81 -18.69
C ALA A 115 -9.65 -2.01 -18.52
N GLY A 116 -9.71 -0.74 -18.94
CA GLY A 116 -10.90 0.08 -18.94
C GLY A 116 -11.25 0.74 -17.60
N GLY A 117 -10.34 0.74 -16.63
CA GLY A 117 -10.58 1.39 -15.34
C GLY A 117 -10.82 2.90 -15.46
N VAL A 118 -11.75 3.44 -14.66
CA VAL A 118 -12.10 4.86 -14.63
C VAL A 118 -11.19 5.58 -13.63
N LEU A 119 -10.15 6.24 -14.12
CA LEU A 119 -9.22 7.01 -13.30
C LEU A 119 -9.86 8.31 -12.84
N LEU A 120 -10.09 8.45 -11.53
CA LEU A 120 -10.66 9.65 -10.89
C LEU A 120 -9.59 10.71 -10.59
N ALA A 121 -8.47 10.27 -10.03
CA ALA A 121 -7.43 11.15 -9.51
C ALA A 121 -6.11 10.40 -9.29
N LYS A 122 -5.05 11.18 -9.04
CA LYS A 122 -3.86 10.70 -8.34
C LYS A 122 -4.08 10.82 -6.83
N THR A 123 -3.38 10.02 -6.04
CA THR A 123 -3.42 10.14 -4.57
C THR A 123 -2.15 10.72 -4.00
N THR A 124 -2.29 11.54 -2.96
CA THR A 124 -1.20 12.27 -2.32
C THR A 124 -0.19 11.36 -1.63
N MET A 125 1.02 11.85 -1.48
CA MET A 125 2.14 11.17 -0.84
C MET A 125 3.06 12.20 -0.15
N PRO A 126 3.89 11.79 0.84
CA PRO A 126 4.90 12.67 1.44
C PRO A 126 6.09 12.91 0.49
N ASP A 127 6.91 13.90 0.85
CA ASP A 127 8.13 14.27 0.13
C ASP A 127 8.98 13.05 -0.19
N LEU A 128 9.27 12.87 -1.49
CA LEU A 128 10.12 11.81 -2.05
C LEU A 128 9.69 10.38 -1.66
N GLY A 129 8.50 10.22 -1.09
CA GLY A 129 7.99 8.94 -0.60
C GLY A 129 8.69 8.41 0.65
N MET A 130 9.39 9.26 1.40
CA MET A 130 10.30 8.86 2.48
C MET A 130 9.68 8.81 3.88
N LEU A 131 8.40 9.13 4.02
CA LEU A 131 7.67 9.06 5.29
C LEU A 131 6.54 8.04 5.23
N SER A 132 6.18 7.53 6.42
CA SER A 132 4.93 6.78 6.60
C SER A 132 3.78 7.72 7.01
N SER A 133 3.68 8.88 6.38
CA SER A 133 2.83 10.01 6.78
C SER A 133 2.10 10.62 5.60
N GLY A 134 1.01 11.34 5.92
CA GLY A 134 0.31 12.24 4.99
C GLY A 134 0.93 13.63 4.86
N LEU A 135 2.04 13.92 5.57
CA LEU A 135 2.76 15.20 5.49
C LEU A 135 3.46 15.35 4.13
N SER A 136 3.36 16.53 3.55
CA SER A 136 3.99 16.86 2.27
C SER A 136 4.30 18.35 2.22
N SER A 137 5.41 18.75 1.61
CA SER A 137 5.69 20.14 1.31
C SER A 137 4.87 20.66 0.12
N PHE A 138 4.36 19.78 -0.72
CA PHE A 138 3.60 20.13 -1.92
C PHE A 138 2.08 19.99 -1.73
N HIS A 139 1.62 18.86 -1.14
CA HIS A 139 0.20 18.62 -0.90
C HIS A 139 -0.25 19.17 0.46
N LYS A 140 -1.55 19.42 0.59
CA LYS A 140 -2.15 19.58 1.90
C LYS A 140 -2.03 18.30 2.72
N LEU A 141 -2.04 18.42 4.05
CA LEU A 141 -1.95 17.28 4.95
C LEU A 141 -3.12 16.29 4.73
N ALA A 142 -2.80 15.08 4.29
CA ALA A 142 -3.78 14.01 4.18
C ALA A 142 -4.17 13.49 5.57
N ARG A 143 -5.46 13.21 5.78
CA ARG A 143 -6.02 12.81 7.09
C ARG A 143 -6.66 11.43 7.01
N ASN A 144 -6.70 10.76 8.17
CA ASN A 144 -7.31 9.45 8.32
C ASN A 144 -8.84 9.59 8.45
N PRO A 145 -9.65 8.92 7.60
CA PRO A 145 -11.11 8.99 7.68
C PRO A 145 -11.70 8.46 9.00
N TRP A 146 -11.00 7.58 9.73
CA TRP A 146 -11.45 7.05 11.01
C TRP A 146 -11.37 8.08 12.15
N ASP A 147 -10.39 8.99 12.07
CA ASP A 147 -10.24 10.14 12.95
C ASP A 147 -9.38 11.18 12.24
N LEU A 148 -9.97 12.33 11.90
CA LEU A 148 -9.30 13.40 11.15
C LEU A 148 -8.09 14.02 11.89
N ASN A 149 -7.94 13.77 13.19
CA ASN A 149 -6.77 14.20 13.97
C ASN A 149 -5.61 13.19 13.87
N THR A 150 -5.80 12.07 13.16
CA THR A 150 -4.77 11.04 13.00
C THR A 150 -4.28 10.93 11.57
N ASN A 151 -3.10 10.37 11.43
CA ASN A 151 -2.41 10.19 10.17
C ASN A 151 -2.96 8.95 9.42
N PRO A 152 -3.17 8.99 8.11
CA PRO A 152 -3.56 7.83 7.32
C PRO A 152 -2.41 6.83 7.12
N GLY A 153 -1.20 7.21 7.54
CA GLY A 153 0.01 6.49 7.20
C GLY A 153 0.59 6.94 5.86
N GLY A 154 1.54 6.21 5.37
CA GLY A 154 2.25 6.53 4.12
C GLY A 154 3.32 5.48 3.75
N SER A 155 3.95 5.71 2.64
CA SER A 155 3.90 6.85 1.73
C SER A 155 2.70 6.85 0.78
N SER A 156 1.85 5.80 0.74
CA SER A 156 0.60 5.79 -0.03
C SER A 156 -0.55 6.39 0.80
N ALA A 157 -0.32 7.59 1.35
CA ALA A 157 -1.21 8.24 2.32
C ALA A 157 -2.59 8.53 1.74
N GLY A 158 -2.63 9.19 0.59
CA GLY A 158 -3.88 9.50 -0.08
C GLY A 158 -4.64 8.24 -0.53
N ALA A 159 -3.95 7.14 -0.90
CA ALA A 159 -4.62 5.88 -1.26
C ALA A 159 -5.27 5.21 -0.04
N GLY A 160 -4.61 5.25 1.13
CA GLY A 160 -5.19 4.80 2.39
C GLY A 160 -6.44 5.60 2.77
N SER A 161 -6.34 6.93 2.72
CA SER A 161 -7.46 7.82 3.00
C SER A 161 -8.61 7.64 2.01
N ALA A 162 -8.34 7.67 0.70
CA ALA A 162 -9.32 7.51 -0.36
C ALA A 162 -10.07 6.17 -0.28
N GLY A 163 -9.34 5.07 -0.03
CA GLY A 163 -9.95 3.75 0.10
C GLY A 163 -10.90 3.66 1.29
N ALA A 164 -10.49 4.15 2.46
CA ALA A 164 -11.34 4.16 3.64
C ALA A 164 -12.56 5.10 3.49
N ALA A 165 -12.41 6.21 2.75
CA ALA A 165 -13.48 7.14 2.45
C ALA A 165 -14.45 6.65 1.36
N GLY A 166 -14.08 5.64 0.57
CA GLY A 166 -14.90 5.11 -0.54
C GLY A 166 -14.82 5.93 -1.82
N TYR A 167 -13.62 6.39 -2.18
CA TYR A 167 -13.35 7.06 -3.46
C TYR A 167 -13.10 6.02 -4.58
N GLY A 168 -14.06 5.08 -4.69
CA GLY A 168 -13.97 3.89 -5.52
C GLY A 168 -13.33 2.70 -4.79
N PRO A 169 -13.47 1.47 -5.34
CA PRO A 169 -13.01 0.25 -4.69
C PRO A 169 -11.54 -0.07 -4.92
N LEU A 170 -10.89 0.50 -5.94
CA LEU A 170 -9.54 0.14 -6.35
C LEU A 170 -8.55 1.32 -6.23
N HIS A 171 -7.44 1.09 -5.56
CA HIS A 171 -6.35 2.06 -5.43
C HIS A 171 -5.02 1.37 -5.68
N ILE A 172 -4.03 2.08 -6.24
CA ILE A 172 -2.66 1.57 -6.39
C ILE A 172 -1.73 2.39 -5.52
N GLY A 173 -0.97 1.69 -4.67
CA GLY A 173 0.14 2.24 -3.90
C GLY A 173 1.50 1.73 -4.37
N THR A 174 2.57 2.17 -3.70
CA THR A 174 3.93 1.63 -3.81
C THR A 174 4.50 1.35 -2.43
N ASP A 175 5.38 0.36 -2.30
CA ASP A 175 5.91 -0.12 -1.02
C ASP A 175 7.39 -0.48 -1.16
N ILE A 176 8.24 0.08 -0.30
CA ILE A 176 9.66 -0.27 -0.16
C ILE A 176 10.04 -0.57 1.29
N GLY A 177 9.18 -0.26 2.25
CA GLY A 177 9.39 -0.48 3.67
C GLY A 177 8.08 -0.63 4.45
N GLY A 178 6.93 -0.71 3.74
CA GLY A 178 5.60 -0.80 4.33
C GLY A 178 4.58 0.17 3.73
N SER A 179 4.95 0.92 2.69
CA SER A 179 4.14 2.06 2.21
C SER A 179 2.81 1.72 1.50
N ILE A 180 2.46 0.45 1.32
CA ILE A 180 1.11 -0.05 1.01
C ILE A 180 0.47 -0.57 2.30
N ARG A 181 1.20 -1.41 3.02
CA ARG A 181 0.70 -2.19 4.16
C ARG A 181 0.40 -1.33 5.37
N LEU A 182 1.27 -0.34 5.69
CA LEU A 182 1.07 0.57 6.82
C LEU A 182 -0.21 1.41 6.66
N PRO A 183 -0.39 2.18 5.55
CA PRO A 183 -1.64 2.91 5.38
C PRO A 183 -2.85 1.99 5.26
N ALA A 184 -2.72 0.78 4.67
CA ALA A 184 -3.81 -0.19 4.68
C ALA A 184 -4.18 -0.62 6.11
N GLY A 185 -3.20 -0.95 6.95
CA GLY A 185 -3.43 -1.34 8.35
C GLY A 185 -4.06 -0.23 9.19
N TRP A 186 -3.58 1.02 9.06
CA TRP A 186 -4.09 2.16 9.82
C TRP A 186 -5.40 2.74 9.30
N CYS A 187 -5.76 2.45 8.04
CA CYS A 187 -7.04 2.84 7.44
C CYS A 187 -8.06 1.69 7.34
N GLY A 188 -7.73 0.47 7.80
CA GLY A 188 -8.63 -0.67 7.80
C GLY A 188 -8.82 -1.35 6.44
N LEU A 189 -7.93 -1.11 5.49
CA LEU A 189 -7.96 -1.66 4.13
C LEU A 189 -7.21 -3.00 4.02
N VAL A 190 -7.36 -3.63 2.87
CA VAL A 190 -6.54 -4.74 2.37
C VAL A 190 -5.46 -4.17 1.46
N GLY A 191 -4.19 -4.30 1.84
CA GLY A 191 -3.07 -3.79 1.04
C GLY A 191 -2.04 -4.87 0.75
N LEU A 192 -1.88 -5.26 -0.52
CA LEU A 192 -0.91 -6.27 -0.93
C LEU A 192 0.39 -5.63 -1.43
N LYS A 193 1.48 -5.99 -0.78
CA LYS A 193 2.83 -5.89 -1.30
C LYS A 193 3.16 -7.20 -2.01
N PRO A 194 3.07 -7.30 -3.34
CA PRO A 194 3.37 -8.55 -4.03
C PRO A 194 4.86 -8.91 -3.94
N SER A 195 5.21 -10.08 -4.41
CA SER A 195 6.60 -10.47 -4.67
C SER A 195 7.29 -9.43 -5.53
N PHE A 196 8.57 -9.17 -5.24
CA PHE A 196 9.35 -8.22 -6.06
C PHE A 196 9.33 -8.63 -7.54
N GLY A 197 9.00 -7.70 -8.42
CA GLY A 197 8.88 -7.92 -9.86
C GLY A 197 7.58 -8.57 -10.33
N ARG A 198 6.63 -8.91 -9.43
CA ARG A 198 5.33 -9.49 -9.83
C ARG A 198 4.46 -8.48 -10.60
N ILE A 199 4.46 -7.24 -10.16
CA ILE A 199 3.86 -6.10 -10.89
C ILE A 199 5.01 -5.30 -11.48
N PRO A 200 5.13 -5.19 -12.82
CA PRO A 200 6.14 -4.35 -13.44
C PRO A 200 5.99 -2.89 -13.05
N ILE A 201 7.10 -2.22 -12.78
CA ILE A 201 7.17 -0.80 -12.41
C ILE A 201 8.25 -0.07 -13.22
N ASP A 202 8.11 1.24 -13.36
CA ASP A 202 9.11 2.10 -14.01
C ASP A 202 9.19 3.44 -13.24
N PRO A 203 10.39 3.83 -12.77
CA PRO A 203 11.65 3.09 -12.75
C PRO A 203 11.65 1.93 -11.73
N ALA A 204 12.27 0.80 -12.09
CA ALA A 204 12.50 -0.31 -11.17
C ALA A 204 13.56 0.05 -10.13
N PHE A 205 13.39 -0.44 -8.90
CA PHE A 205 14.33 -0.23 -7.81
C PHE A 205 14.23 -1.38 -6.78
N LEU A 206 15.38 -1.83 -6.28
CA LEU A 206 15.47 -2.94 -5.33
C LEU A 206 14.50 -2.79 -4.14
N GLY A 207 13.70 -3.82 -3.89
CA GLY A 207 12.73 -3.87 -2.81
C GLY A 207 11.45 -3.04 -3.03
N ARG A 208 11.40 -2.17 -4.07
CA ARG A 208 10.22 -1.37 -4.36
C ARG A 208 9.23 -2.14 -5.23
N VAL A 209 7.97 -2.14 -4.83
CA VAL A 209 6.87 -2.72 -5.58
C VAL A 209 5.71 -1.73 -5.70
N ALA A 210 4.87 -1.90 -6.72
CA ALA A 210 3.51 -1.38 -6.74
C ALA A 210 2.56 -2.49 -6.27
N GLY A 211 1.38 -2.11 -5.74
CA GLY A 211 0.38 -3.08 -5.35
C GLY A 211 -0.98 -2.48 -5.04
N PRO A 212 -2.04 -3.31 -5.08
CA PRO A 212 -3.41 -2.87 -4.84
C PRO A 212 -3.69 -2.58 -3.37
N MET A 213 -4.54 -1.59 -3.14
CA MET A 213 -5.17 -1.26 -1.86
C MET A 213 -6.68 -1.22 -2.07
N THR A 214 -7.43 -2.01 -1.33
CA THR A 214 -8.86 -2.26 -1.55
C THR A 214 -9.58 -2.44 -0.22
N ARG A 215 -10.92 -2.52 -0.24
CA ARG A 215 -11.71 -2.84 0.96
C ARG A 215 -11.89 -4.34 1.18
N THR A 216 -11.73 -5.17 0.12
CA THR A 216 -11.88 -6.64 0.19
C THR A 216 -10.70 -7.34 -0.44
N VAL A 217 -10.44 -8.59 -0.01
CA VAL A 217 -9.40 -9.43 -0.61
C VAL A 217 -9.76 -9.81 -2.06
N ALA A 218 -11.04 -10.01 -2.36
CA ALA A 218 -11.49 -10.33 -3.71
C ALA A 218 -11.20 -9.19 -4.72
N ASP A 219 -11.42 -7.92 -4.32
CA ASP A 219 -11.05 -6.77 -5.15
C ASP A 219 -9.54 -6.67 -5.36
N ASN A 220 -8.77 -7.01 -4.32
CA ASN A 220 -7.32 -7.04 -4.40
C ASN A 220 -6.84 -8.06 -5.44
N ALA A 221 -7.40 -9.27 -5.40
CA ALA A 221 -7.14 -10.35 -6.36
C ALA A 221 -7.57 -9.97 -7.80
N LEU A 222 -8.76 -9.38 -7.95
CA LEU A 222 -9.23 -8.87 -9.24
C LEU A 222 -8.24 -7.86 -9.83
N TYR A 223 -7.73 -6.94 -9.02
CA TYR A 223 -6.79 -5.94 -9.51
C TYR A 223 -5.42 -6.54 -9.81
N MET A 224 -4.97 -7.58 -9.09
CA MET A 224 -3.77 -8.33 -9.43
C MET A 224 -3.83 -8.97 -10.83
N SER A 225 -5.00 -9.42 -11.29
CA SER A 225 -5.18 -9.98 -12.65
C SER A 225 -4.87 -8.98 -13.76
N VAL A 226 -4.97 -7.68 -13.45
CA VAL A 226 -4.64 -6.57 -14.36
C VAL A 226 -3.19 -6.13 -14.20
N LEU A 227 -2.76 -5.89 -12.96
CA LEU A 227 -1.48 -5.25 -12.66
C LEU A 227 -0.28 -6.17 -12.90
N SER A 228 -0.44 -7.50 -12.73
CA SER A 228 0.65 -8.48 -12.90
C SER A 228 0.94 -8.86 -14.36
N ARG A 229 0.29 -8.21 -15.32
CA ARG A 229 0.56 -8.42 -16.74
C ARG A 229 1.96 -7.92 -17.13
N PRO A 230 2.65 -8.59 -18.06
CA PRO A 230 4.04 -8.29 -18.38
C PRO A 230 4.19 -6.90 -18.99
N ASP A 231 5.31 -6.26 -18.68
CA ASP A 231 5.72 -5.01 -19.31
C ASP A 231 7.25 -4.97 -19.44
N ARG A 232 7.78 -4.74 -20.65
CA ARG A 232 9.21 -4.78 -20.95
C ARG A 232 9.99 -3.60 -20.39
N ARG A 233 9.33 -2.56 -19.88
CA ARG A 233 10.00 -1.40 -19.29
C ARG A 233 10.63 -1.72 -17.93
N ASP A 234 10.15 -2.72 -17.23
CA ASP A 234 10.75 -3.19 -15.98
C ASP A 234 11.71 -4.36 -16.26
N ALA A 235 13.02 -4.05 -16.24
CA ALA A 235 14.08 -5.05 -16.41
C ALA A 235 14.24 -5.98 -15.20
N MET A 236 13.60 -5.68 -14.06
CA MET A 236 13.63 -6.48 -12.82
C MET A 236 12.33 -7.25 -12.61
N SER A 237 11.39 -7.21 -13.56
CA SER A 237 10.12 -7.94 -13.45
C SER A 237 10.31 -9.45 -13.56
N LEU A 238 9.43 -10.20 -12.88
CA LEU A 238 9.38 -11.65 -13.00
C LEU A 238 8.91 -12.06 -14.40
N PRO A 239 9.31 -13.27 -14.85
CA PRO A 239 8.68 -13.89 -16.01
C PRO A 239 7.16 -13.98 -15.81
N TYR A 240 6.40 -13.74 -16.88
CA TYR A 240 4.94 -13.85 -16.81
C TYR A 240 4.50 -15.25 -16.42
N GLN A 241 3.55 -15.31 -15.53
CA GLN A 241 2.85 -16.54 -15.13
C GLN A 241 1.35 -16.29 -15.26
N ASP A 242 0.65 -17.21 -15.88
CA ASP A 242 -0.81 -17.20 -15.95
C ASP A 242 -1.35 -17.75 -14.62
N ILE A 243 -1.74 -16.82 -13.74
CA ILE A 243 -2.22 -17.12 -12.39
C ILE A 243 -3.73 -16.83 -12.35
N ASP A 244 -4.52 -17.83 -11.95
CA ASP A 244 -5.93 -17.62 -11.63
C ASP A 244 -6.07 -16.92 -10.28
N TRP A 245 -5.94 -15.59 -10.33
CA TRP A 245 -6.01 -14.73 -9.14
C TRP A 245 -7.33 -14.83 -8.37
N MET A 246 -8.42 -15.24 -9.04
CA MET A 246 -9.73 -15.36 -8.40
C MET A 246 -9.95 -16.71 -7.71
N SER A 247 -9.02 -17.66 -7.82
CA SER A 247 -9.04 -18.94 -7.09
C SER A 247 -8.58 -18.75 -5.65
N LEU A 248 -9.45 -18.20 -4.78
CA LEU A 248 -9.10 -17.74 -3.43
C LEU A 248 -9.34 -18.78 -2.32
N ASP A 249 -9.79 -19.96 -2.65
CA ASP A 249 -10.06 -21.01 -1.66
C ASP A 249 -8.76 -21.64 -1.15
N ILE A 250 -8.69 -21.91 0.16
CA ILE A 250 -7.62 -22.64 0.82
C ILE A 250 -8.17 -23.44 2.01
N ASP A 251 -7.70 -24.67 2.20
CA ASP A 251 -7.93 -25.40 3.43
C ASP A 251 -6.88 -24.96 4.47
N VAL A 252 -7.33 -24.32 5.52
CA VAL A 252 -6.47 -23.83 6.62
C VAL A 252 -5.97 -24.95 7.50
N LYS A 253 -6.68 -26.10 7.53
CA LYS A 253 -6.37 -27.23 8.40
C LYS A 253 -4.99 -27.82 8.07
N GLY A 254 -4.15 -27.90 9.10
CA GLY A 254 -2.81 -28.46 9.01
C GLY A 254 -1.75 -27.51 8.46
N LEU A 255 -2.10 -26.29 8.02
CA LEU A 255 -1.12 -25.27 7.65
C LEU A 255 -0.27 -24.90 8.86
N LYS A 256 1.04 -24.76 8.66
CA LYS A 256 1.97 -24.25 9.66
C LYS A 256 2.05 -22.73 9.54
N ILE A 257 1.56 -22.02 10.56
CA ILE A 257 1.52 -20.55 10.60
C ILE A 257 2.43 -20.07 11.74
N GLY A 258 3.45 -19.30 11.39
CA GLY A 258 4.31 -18.63 12.35
C GLY A 258 3.63 -17.39 12.95
N LEU A 259 3.69 -17.22 14.27
CA LEU A 259 3.25 -16.00 14.95
C LEU A 259 4.47 -15.17 15.36
N TRP A 260 4.68 -14.03 14.71
CA TRP A 260 5.83 -13.14 14.89
C TRP A 260 5.40 -11.83 15.55
N LEU A 261 5.65 -11.69 16.86
CA LEU A 261 5.21 -10.57 17.70
C LEU A 261 6.34 -9.65 18.18
N ASP A 262 7.59 -10.04 17.95
CA ASP A 262 8.79 -9.27 18.26
C ASP A 262 9.70 -9.26 17.03
N ALA A 263 9.98 -8.09 16.49
CA ALA A 263 10.81 -7.96 15.30
C ALA A 263 12.31 -8.06 15.60
N GLY A 264 12.74 -7.82 16.83
CA GLY A 264 14.14 -7.74 17.25
C GLY A 264 14.72 -6.32 17.21
N PHE A 265 13.98 -5.35 16.69
CA PHE A 265 14.25 -3.90 16.78
C PHE A 265 12.97 -3.10 16.65
N GLY A 266 13.05 -1.78 16.81
CA GLY A 266 11.92 -0.86 16.69
C GLY A 266 11.18 -0.69 18.00
N GLU A 267 9.99 -0.07 17.91
CA GLU A 267 9.12 0.08 19.07
C GLU A 267 8.51 -1.28 19.46
N PRO A 268 8.36 -1.56 20.75
CA PRO A 268 7.67 -2.77 21.21
C PRO A 268 6.23 -2.81 20.70
N THR A 269 5.74 -4.02 20.39
CA THR A 269 4.33 -4.21 20.04
C THR A 269 3.42 -3.82 21.19
N GLY A 270 2.61 -2.79 20.98
CA GLY A 270 1.65 -2.29 21.97
C GLY A 270 0.58 -3.33 22.33
N ASP A 271 0.05 -3.26 23.56
CA ASP A 271 -0.87 -4.27 24.10
C ASP A 271 -2.13 -4.49 23.27
N GLU A 272 -2.76 -3.43 22.77
CA GLU A 272 -3.98 -3.54 21.94
C GLU A 272 -3.66 -4.23 20.59
N THR A 273 -2.54 -3.88 19.99
CA THR A 273 -2.04 -4.48 18.74
C THR A 273 -1.72 -5.95 18.97
N ARG A 274 -0.98 -6.29 20.02
CA ARG A 274 -0.64 -7.66 20.38
C ARG A 274 -1.88 -8.51 20.55
N LYS A 275 -2.83 -8.06 21.37
CA LYS A 275 -4.10 -8.77 21.64
C LYS A 275 -4.91 -9.02 20.35
N ALA A 276 -4.97 -8.04 19.45
CA ALA A 276 -5.69 -8.20 18.18
C ALA A 276 -5.03 -9.25 17.27
N VAL A 277 -3.69 -9.26 17.19
CA VAL A 277 -2.96 -10.25 16.38
C VAL A 277 -3.01 -11.64 17.00
N GLU A 278 -2.92 -11.76 18.34
CA GLU A 278 -3.09 -13.03 19.04
C GLU A 278 -4.52 -13.60 18.87
N ALA A 279 -5.54 -12.74 18.85
CA ALA A 279 -6.91 -13.15 18.53
C ALA A 279 -7.04 -13.67 17.09
N ALA A 280 -6.35 -13.04 16.12
CA ALA A 280 -6.30 -13.54 14.75
C ALA A 280 -5.57 -14.90 14.66
N ALA A 281 -4.47 -15.07 15.38
CA ALA A 281 -3.74 -16.33 15.48
C ALA A 281 -4.64 -17.45 16.04
N LYS A 282 -5.46 -17.12 17.07
CA LYS A 282 -6.42 -18.06 17.63
C LYS A 282 -7.48 -18.50 16.61
N LEU A 283 -7.98 -17.61 15.76
CA LEU A 283 -8.95 -17.99 14.71
C LEU A 283 -8.35 -19.01 13.74
N PHE A 284 -7.09 -18.86 13.34
CA PHE A 284 -6.40 -19.85 12.51
C PHE A 284 -6.23 -21.18 13.24
N ALA A 285 -5.84 -21.17 14.51
CA ALA A 285 -5.73 -22.39 15.32
C ALA A 285 -7.08 -23.10 15.50
N ASP A 286 -8.15 -22.36 15.77
CA ASP A 286 -9.52 -22.90 15.89
C ASP A 286 -10.00 -23.51 14.55
N ALA A 287 -9.52 -22.99 13.39
CA ALA A 287 -9.76 -23.55 12.06
C ALA A 287 -8.86 -24.76 11.72
N GLY A 288 -7.97 -25.16 12.64
CA GLY A 288 -7.13 -26.36 12.51
C GLY A 288 -5.72 -26.12 11.98
N ALA A 289 -5.26 -24.88 11.87
CA ALA A 289 -3.86 -24.58 11.59
C ALA A 289 -2.97 -24.88 12.81
N ILE A 290 -1.70 -25.18 12.54
CA ILE A 290 -0.65 -25.33 13.55
C ILE A 290 0.04 -23.98 13.72
N VAL A 291 -0.27 -23.27 14.80
CA VAL A 291 0.30 -21.94 15.07
C VAL A 291 1.46 -22.05 16.04
N GLU A 292 2.63 -21.59 15.63
CA GLU A 292 3.87 -21.65 16.42
C GLU A 292 4.53 -20.27 16.53
N PRO A 293 5.18 -19.92 17.66
CA PRO A 293 5.88 -18.65 17.80
C PRO A 293 7.12 -18.58 16.90
N VAL A 294 7.36 -17.41 16.32
CA VAL A 294 8.58 -17.09 15.56
C VAL A 294 9.49 -16.20 16.42
N ALA A 295 10.71 -16.64 16.62
CA ALA A 295 11.71 -15.84 17.34
C ALA A 295 12.07 -14.55 16.59
N PRO A 296 12.47 -13.47 17.27
CA PRO A 296 13.01 -12.28 16.64
C PRO A 296 14.18 -12.62 15.72
N PHE A 297 14.17 -12.12 14.48
CA PHE A 297 15.21 -12.43 13.51
C PHE A 297 15.88 -11.20 12.90
N LEU A 298 15.40 -10.01 13.20
CA LEU A 298 16.04 -8.75 12.81
C LEU A 298 16.82 -8.16 13.98
N ASN A 299 17.67 -7.18 13.71
CA ASN A 299 18.42 -6.46 14.72
C ASN A 299 18.72 -5.02 14.30
N ARG A 300 19.21 -4.22 15.24
CA ARG A 300 19.53 -2.79 15.03
C ARG A 300 20.55 -2.57 13.91
N THR A 301 21.57 -3.41 13.78
CA THR A 301 22.60 -3.27 12.75
C THR A 301 22.02 -3.34 11.34
N MET A 302 21.04 -4.21 11.12
CA MET A 302 20.37 -4.37 9.82
C MET A 302 19.61 -3.09 9.43
N ILE A 303 18.83 -2.52 10.34
CA ILE A 303 18.04 -1.33 10.03
C ILE A 303 18.91 -0.07 9.95
N ASP A 304 19.90 0.09 10.81
CA ASP A 304 20.81 1.24 10.77
C ASP A 304 21.65 1.24 9.49
N GLY A 305 22.03 0.06 8.99
CA GLY A 305 22.71 -0.07 7.71
C GLY A 305 21.80 0.29 6.53
N LEU A 306 20.57 -0.21 6.52
CA LEU A 306 19.57 0.13 5.50
C LEU A 306 19.24 1.62 5.52
N ASP A 307 19.07 2.22 6.70
CA ASP A 307 18.83 3.66 6.87
C ASP A 307 20.00 4.48 6.30
N ARG A 308 21.24 4.11 6.63
CA ARG A 308 22.43 4.77 6.08
C ARG A 308 22.45 4.74 4.54
N PHE A 309 22.12 3.59 3.95
CA PHE A 309 22.04 3.45 2.50
C PHE A 309 20.93 4.35 1.92
N TRP A 310 19.74 4.38 2.54
CA TRP A 310 18.62 5.19 2.06
C TRP A 310 18.89 6.70 2.21
N ARG A 311 19.55 7.12 3.29
CA ARG A 311 20.01 8.52 3.46
C ARG A 311 20.98 8.91 2.36
N ALA A 312 22.01 8.09 2.09
CA ALA A 312 22.99 8.35 1.04
C ALA A 312 22.36 8.45 -0.35
N ARG A 313 21.45 7.53 -0.68
CA ARG A 313 20.69 7.56 -1.93
C ARG A 313 19.89 8.86 -2.06
N SER A 314 19.18 9.24 -1.02
CA SER A 314 18.34 10.45 -1.03
C SER A 314 19.19 11.72 -1.08
N TRP A 315 20.31 11.76 -0.36
CA TRP A 315 21.26 12.86 -0.40
C TRP A 315 21.89 13.04 -1.78
N ALA A 316 22.16 11.96 -2.50
CA ALA A 316 22.68 12.02 -3.87
C ALA A 316 21.77 12.82 -4.84
N ASP A 317 20.47 12.85 -4.57
CA ASP A 317 19.52 13.68 -5.34
C ASP A 317 19.35 15.09 -4.73
N VAL A 318 19.16 15.18 -3.42
CA VAL A 318 18.95 16.45 -2.71
C VAL A 318 20.18 17.37 -2.81
N SER A 319 21.40 16.81 -2.72
CA SER A 319 22.65 17.59 -2.81
C SER A 319 22.84 18.33 -4.14
N LYS A 320 22.21 17.88 -5.21
CA LYS A 320 22.26 18.52 -6.54
C LYS A 320 21.27 19.67 -6.69
N MET A 321 20.32 19.82 -5.78
CA MET A 321 19.31 20.88 -5.83
C MET A 321 19.95 22.22 -5.44
N THR A 322 19.39 23.32 -5.94
CA THR A 322 19.78 24.67 -5.48
C THR A 322 19.40 24.88 -4.02
N PRO A 323 20.08 25.79 -3.28
CA PRO A 323 19.70 26.10 -1.90
C PRO A 323 18.22 26.49 -1.75
N GLU A 324 17.67 27.25 -2.71
CA GLU A 324 16.26 27.67 -2.72
C GLU A 324 15.30 26.47 -2.85
N ASN A 325 15.67 25.46 -3.63
CA ASN A 325 14.85 24.24 -3.76
C ASN A 325 15.00 23.34 -2.53
N ARG A 326 16.21 23.20 -1.98
CA ARG A 326 16.40 22.44 -0.72
C ARG A 326 15.54 23.00 0.42
N ALA A 327 15.42 24.35 0.51
CA ALA A 327 14.60 25.01 1.52
C ALA A 327 13.09 24.72 1.39
N LYS A 328 12.62 24.16 0.27
CA LYS A 328 11.22 23.77 0.08
C LYS A 328 10.91 22.35 0.53
N ILE A 329 11.93 21.52 0.78
CA ILE A 329 11.75 20.15 1.27
C ILE A 329 11.26 20.21 2.70
N LEU A 330 10.41 19.25 3.10
CA LEU A 330 10.01 19.13 4.52
C LEU A 330 11.25 19.09 5.42
N PRO A 331 11.31 19.91 6.49
CA PRO A 331 12.47 19.98 7.39
C PRO A 331 12.91 18.63 7.92
N TYR A 332 11.96 17.76 8.29
CA TYR A 332 12.24 16.40 8.74
C TYR A 332 13.02 15.59 7.69
N ILE A 333 12.61 15.63 6.41
CA ILE A 333 13.28 14.91 5.32
C ILE A 333 14.65 15.51 5.03
N TYR A 334 14.76 16.83 5.03
CA TYR A 334 16.04 17.49 4.82
C TYR A 334 17.04 17.10 5.91
N GLN A 335 16.66 17.23 7.19
CA GLN A 335 17.48 16.83 8.34
C GLN A 335 17.92 15.36 8.30
N TRP A 336 17.00 14.47 7.86
CA TRP A 336 17.32 13.06 7.70
C TRP A 336 18.34 12.83 6.58
N THR A 337 18.16 13.45 5.41
CA THR A 337 19.03 13.23 4.24
C THR A 337 20.42 13.85 4.40
N GLU A 338 20.51 15.07 4.98
CA GLU A 338 21.80 15.77 5.11
C GLU A 338 22.82 15.05 6.01
N THR A 339 22.36 14.20 6.92
CA THR A 339 23.26 13.34 7.74
C THR A 339 24.09 12.37 6.91
N ALA A 340 23.76 12.18 5.63
CA ALA A 340 24.57 11.38 4.72
C ALA A 340 25.73 12.16 4.06
N GLU A 341 25.81 13.48 4.28
CA GLU A 341 26.93 14.26 3.80
C GLU A 341 28.26 13.76 4.40
N GLY A 342 29.24 13.52 3.54
CA GLY A 342 30.53 13.04 3.98
C GLY A 342 30.65 11.53 4.23
N LEU A 343 29.60 10.75 4.03
CA LEU A 343 29.70 9.28 4.07
C LEU A 343 30.63 8.77 2.98
N THR A 344 31.54 7.88 3.35
CA THR A 344 32.45 7.22 2.40
C THR A 344 31.70 6.13 1.60
N GLY A 345 32.24 5.78 0.42
CA GLY A 345 31.70 4.67 -0.37
C GLY A 345 31.66 3.34 0.39
N GLU A 346 32.67 3.09 1.26
CA GLU A 346 32.73 1.91 2.13
C GLU A 346 31.56 1.91 3.13
N GLN A 347 31.28 3.02 3.79
CA GLN A 347 30.17 3.15 4.74
C GLN A 347 28.82 2.93 4.06
N VAL A 348 28.63 3.47 2.84
CA VAL A 348 27.40 3.28 2.06
C VAL A 348 27.24 1.82 1.62
N TYR A 349 28.33 1.19 1.13
CA TYR A 349 28.30 -0.21 0.72
C TYR A 349 28.05 -1.16 1.91
N SER A 350 28.69 -0.91 3.07
CA SER A 350 28.42 -1.64 4.30
C SER A 350 26.95 -1.52 4.73
N GLY A 351 26.34 -0.35 4.54
CA GLY A 351 24.91 -0.17 4.76
C GLY A 351 24.06 -0.96 3.77
N PHE A 352 24.38 -0.91 2.48
CA PHE A 352 23.70 -1.67 1.45
C PHE A 352 23.76 -3.19 1.70
N SER A 353 24.89 -3.72 2.15
CA SER A 353 25.06 -5.16 2.42
C SER A 353 24.12 -5.68 3.54
N GLN A 354 23.57 -4.79 4.39
CA GLN A 354 22.59 -5.19 5.41
C GLN A 354 21.23 -5.60 4.80
N ILE A 355 20.97 -5.24 3.54
CA ILE A 355 19.82 -5.74 2.79
C ILE A 355 19.91 -7.26 2.64
N ASP A 356 21.10 -7.81 2.30
CA ASP A 356 21.29 -9.25 2.19
C ASP A 356 21.23 -9.95 3.56
N ALA A 357 21.76 -9.34 4.60
CA ALA A 357 21.65 -9.87 5.96
C ALA A 357 20.16 -9.98 6.39
N MET A 358 19.37 -8.95 6.13
CA MET A 358 17.93 -8.94 6.41
C MET A 358 17.17 -9.97 5.56
N ARG A 359 17.51 -10.10 4.28
CA ARG A 359 16.96 -11.11 3.37
C ARG A 359 17.20 -12.52 3.88
N HIS A 360 18.45 -12.86 4.19
CA HIS A 360 18.81 -14.19 4.70
C HIS A 360 18.10 -14.49 6.02
N ALA A 361 18.03 -13.52 6.94
CA ALA A 361 17.35 -13.69 8.21
C ALA A 361 15.82 -13.98 8.02
N ALA A 362 15.16 -13.22 7.15
CA ALA A 362 13.75 -13.40 6.86
C ALA A 362 13.44 -14.76 6.20
N LEU A 363 14.25 -15.17 5.20
CA LEU A 363 14.12 -16.47 4.54
C LEU A 363 14.39 -17.63 5.51
N ALA A 364 15.39 -17.52 6.37
CA ALA A 364 15.70 -18.54 7.37
C ALA A 364 14.57 -18.67 8.40
N ALA A 365 13.97 -17.56 8.84
CA ALA A 365 12.88 -17.55 9.81
C ALA A 365 11.58 -18.13 9.24
N SER A 366 11.34 -18.00 7.92
CA SER A 366 10.10 -18.43 7.28
C SER A 366 10.13 -19.83 6.65
N LYS A 367 11.29 -20.47 6.52
CA LYS A 367 11.48 -21.72 5.74
C LYS A 367 10.64 -22.91 6.19
N ASP A 368 10.31 -22.99 7.48
CA ASP A 368 9.60 -24.12 8.08
C ASP A 368 8.08 -23.86 8.25
N PHE A 369 7.61 -22.69 7.78
CA PHE A 369 6.21 -22.26 7.82
C PHE A 369 5.64 -22.12 6.40
N ASP A 370 4.36 -22.43 6.25
CA ASP A 370 3.61 -22.10 5.04
C ASP A 370 3.40 -20.58 4.94
N PHE A 371 3.02 -19.97 6.07
CA PHE A 371 2.84 -18.52 6.22
C PHE A 371 3.31 -18.04 7.58
N ILE A 372 3.57 -16.74 7.68
CA ILE A 372 3.79 -16.07 8.97
C ILE A 372 2.82 -14.90 9.10
N ILE A 373 2.28 -14.74 10.30
CA ILE A 373 1.43 -13.60 10.68
C ILE A 373 2.14 -12.73 11.72
N SER A 374 1.93 -11.42 11.62
CA SER A 374 2.50 -10.42 12.51
C SER A 374 1.60 -9.18 12.61
N PRO A 375 1.84 -8.26 13.55
CA PRO A 375 1.35 -6.90 13.38
C PRO A 375 1.84 -6.31 12.05
N THR A 376 1.04 -5.46 11.41
CA THR A 376 1.53 -4.62 10.30
C THR A 376 2.46 -3.52 10.84
N SER A 377 2.11 -2.95 11.99
CA SER A 377 2.91 -1.99 12.74
C SER A 377 2.83 -2.31 14.23
N PRO A 378 3.89 -2.06 15.02
CA PRO A 378 3.87 -2.29 16.46
C PRO A 378 2.88 -1.39 17.22
N MET A 379 2.44 -0.27 16.61
CA MET A 379 1.53 0.70 17.19
C MET A 379 0.38 1.05 16.24
N PRO A 380 -0.74 1.57 16.77
CA PRO A 380 -1.81 2.17 15.95
C PRO A 380 -1.33 3.47 15.29
N THR A 381 -2.23 4.11 14.51
CA THR A 381 -1.94 5.42 13.91
C THR A 381 -1.69 6.50 14.97
N TYR A 382 -1.12 7.62 14.56
CA TYR A 382 -0.53 8.68 15.36
C TYR A 382 -1.06 10.06 14.89
N PRO A 383 -0.75 11.19 15.59
CA PRO A 383 -1.23 12.52 15.22
C PRO A 383 -0.94 12.86 13.75
N ALA A 384 -1.92 13.47 13.08
CA ALA A 384 -1.88 13.76 11.65
C ALA A 384 -0.66 14.60 11.23
N GLU A 385 -0.25 15.53 12.07
CA GLU A 385 0.84 16.51 11.84
C GLU A 385 2.24 15.92 12.05
N TRP A 386 2.37 14.66 12.52
CA TRP A 386 3.67 14.03 12.73
C TRP A 386 4.20 13.38 11.46
N ALA A 387 5.52 13.43 11.30
CA ALA A 387 6.21 12.84 10.17
C ALA A 387 6.31 11.31 10.26
N SER A 388 6.33 10.77 11.46
CA SER A 388 6.36 9.33 11.76
C SER A 388 5.76 9.09 13.15
N PRO A 389 5.44 7.83 13.53
CA PRO A 389 4.97 7.53 14.89
C PRO A 389 5.88 7.99 16.02
N VAL A 390 7.19 7.97 15.81
CA VAL A 390 8.21 8.47 16.79
C VAL A 390 8.47 9.97 16.61
N ASN A 391 8.21 10.50 15.43
CA ASN A 391 8.43 11.90 15.04
C ASN A 391 9.85 12.42 15.27
N ASP A 392 10.85 11.56 15.09
CA ASP A 392 12.28 11.87 15.24
C ASP A 392 13.04 11.47 13.96
N PRO A 393 13.69 12.42 13.24
CA PRO A 393 14.45 12.13 12.01
C PRO A 393 15.72 11.30 12.25
N GLN A 394 16.15 11.13 13.50
CA GLN A 394 17.25 10.22 13.85
C GLN A 394 16.77 8.77 14.08
N ARG A 395 15.46 8.58 14.31
CA ARG A 395 14.82 7.28 14.54
C ARG A 395 13.62 7.09 13.59
N PRO A 396 13.81 7.20 12.27
CA PRO A 396 12.70 7.33 11.31
C PRO A 396 11.95 6.01 11.07
N PHE A 397 12.51 4.85 11.42
CA PHE A 397 12.06 3.54 10.97
C PHE A 397 11.65 2.58 12.09
N GLU A 398 11.44 3.05 13.31
CA GLU A 398 11.06 2.19 14.44
C GLU A 398 9.73 1.44 14.21
N HIS A 399 8.83 2.04 13.44
CA HIS A 399 7.49 1.52 13.18
C HIS A 399 7.39 0.56 11.98
N ILE A 400 8.45 0.49 11.13
CA ILE A 400 8.44 -0.42 9.96
C ILE A 400 9.05 -1.79 10.25
N ALA A 401 9.33 -2.09 11.50
CA ALA A 401 10.02 -3.28 11.94
C ALA A 401 9.44 -4.59 11.38
N PHE A 402 8.12 -4.70 11.29
CA PHE A 402 7.45 -5.89 10.75
C PHE A 402 7.30 -5.88 9.22
N THR A 403 7.42 -4.73 8.57
CA THR A 403 7.13 -4.62 7.13
C THR A 403 8.38 -4.63 6.26
N VAL A 404 9.47 -3.98 6.70
CA VAL A 404 10.66 -3.72 5.86
C VAL A 404 11.37 -5.01 5.41
N ALA A 405 11.40 -6.03 6.26
CA ALA A 405 12.04 -7.30 5.92
C ALA A 405 11.43 -7.96 4.69
N MET A 406 10.11 -7.82 4.48
CA MET A 406 9.41 -8.41 3.34
C MET A 406 9.72 -7.69 2.02
N ASN A 407 10.17 -6.44 2.06
CA ASN A 407 10.72 -5.76 0.88
C ASN A 407 12.12 -6.28 0.55
N MET A 408 12.97 -6.42 1.56
CA MET A 408 14.37 -6.82 1.38
C MET A 408 14.48 -8.31 1.03
N SER A 409 13.62 -9.18 1.56
CA SER A 409 13.53 -10.60 1.21
C SER A 409 12.72 -10.86 -0.07
N GLU A 410 12.04 -9.83 -0.60
CA GLU A 410 11.23 -9.92 -1.80
C GLU A 410 9.97 -10.81 -1.67
N GLN A 411 9.66 -11.29 -0.47
CA GLN A 411 8.49 -12.12 -0.18
C GLN A 411 7.18 -11.32 -0.29
N PRO A 412 6.08 -11.93 -0.78
CA PRO A 412 4.77 -11.26 -0.79
C PRO A 412 4.24 -11.10 0.64
N ALA A 413 3.57 -9.99 0.89
CA ALA A 413 2.96 -9.70 2.19
C ALA A 413 1.70 -8.85 2.02
N ILE A 414 0.65 -9.16 2.77
CA ILE A 414 -0.62 -8.43 2.77
C ILE A 414 -0.94 -7.91 4.16
N SER A 415 -1.51 -6.72 4.24
CA SER A 415 -2.08 -6.17 5.47
C SER A 415 -3.59 -6.12 5.36
N LEU A 416 -4.29 -6.53 6.42
CA LEU A 416 -5.74 -6.38 6.51
C LEU A 416 -6.15 -6.16 7.98
N ASN A 417 -7.37 -5.62 8.20
CA ASN A 417 -7.82 -5.28 9.55
C ASN A 417 -8.08 -6.52 10.40
N CYS A 418 -7.52 -6.57 11.62
CA CYS A 418 -7.76 -7.63 12.60
C CYS A 418 -8.44 -7.16 13.89
N GLY A 419 -8.78 -5.88 13.99
CA GLY A 419 -9.42 -5.34 15.18
C GLY A 419 -9.34 -3.83 15.23
N TYR A 420 -9.72 -3.30 16.37
CA TYR A 420 -9.76 -1.86 16.61
C TYR A 420 -9.20 -1.55 18.00
N THR A 421 -8.54 -0.41 18.13
CA THR A 421 -8.15 0.13 19.44
C THR A 421 -9.37 0.50 20.26
N SER A 422 -9.17 0.78 21.54
CA SER A 422 -10.22 1.33 22.45
C SER A 422 -10.83 2.63 21.91
N LYS A 423 -10.06 3.38 21.09
CA LYS A 423 -10.54 4.59 20.40
C LYS A 423 -11.25 4.31 19.07
N GLY A 424 -11.32 3.05 18.64
CA GLY A 424 -11.98 2.65 17.39
C GLY A 424 -11.14 2.76 16.13
N LEU A 425 -9.84 2.95 16.25
CA LEU A 425 -8.91 3.02 15.13
C LEU A 425 -8.49 1.61 14.68
N PRO A 426 -8.38 1.33 13.38
CA PRO A 426 -8.03 0.01 12.86
C PRO A 426 -6.65 -0.47 13.31
N ILE A 427 -6.52 -1.79 13.47
CA ILE A 427 -5.27 -2.50 13.74
C ILE A 427 -5.03 -3.49 12.58
N GLY A 428 -3.86 -3.39 11.94
CA GLY A 428 -3.49 -4.23 10.81
C GLY A 428 -2.80 -5.52 11.23
N LEU A 429 -3.31 -6.66 10.71
CA LEU A 429 -2.62 -7.94 10.65
C LEU A 429 -1.81 -7.99 9.35
N GLN A 430 -0.55 -8.36 9.41
CA GLN A 430 0.24 -8.73 8.25
C GLN A 430 0.29 -10.24 8.10
N ILE A 431 0.06 -10.74 6.89
CA ILE A 431 0.30 -12.13 6.49
C ILE A 431 1.37 -12.12 5.40
N PHE A 432 2.41 -12.93 5.52
CA PHE A 432 3.39 -13.10 4.45
C PHE A 432 3.72 -14.58 4.20
N GLY A 433 4.11 -14.88 2.98
CA GLY A 433 4.40 -16.24 2.51
C GLY A 433 5.78 -16.37 1.89
N GLN A 434 6.02 -17.50 1.25
CA GLN A 434 7.26 -17.75 0.50
C GLN A 434 7.35 -16.85 -0.74
N ARG A 435 8.57 -16.60 -1.23
CA ARG A 435 8.75 -15.83 -2.49
C ARG A 435 7.93 -16.46 -3.61
N PHE A 436 7.26 -15.61 -4.37
CA PHE A 436 6.42 -15.94 -5.53
C PHE A 436 5.06 -16.55 -5.21
N ASP A 437 4.76 -16.84 -3.95
CA ASP A 437 3.45 -17.32 -3.52
C ASP A 437 2.47 -16.18 -3.20
N ASP A 438 2.32 -15.26 -4.15
CA ASP A 438 1.40 -14.12 -4.03
C ASP A 438 -0.06 -14.58 -3.89
N LEU A 439 -0.44 -15.63 -4.63
CA LEU A 439 -1.80 -16.18 -4.57
C LEU A 439 -2.06 -16.89 -3.25
N GLY A 440 -1.10 -17.64 -2.70
CA GLY A 440 -1.23 -18.26 -1.38
C GLY A 440 -1.45 -17.23 -0.27
N VAL A 441 -0.74 -16.09 -0.33
CA VAL A 441 -0.96 -14.97 0.61
C VAL A 441 -2.37 -14.40 0.49
N LEU A 442 -2.90 -14.22 -0.73
CA LEU A 442 -4.29 -13.78 -0.95
C LEU A 442 -5.30 -14.81 -0.45
N ARG A 443 -5.07 -16.11 -0.68
CA ARG A 443 -5.92 -17.19 -0.20
C ARG A 443 -6.02 -17.22 1.32
N LEU A 444 -4.89 -17.14 2.02
CA LEU A 444 -4.90 -17.11 3.48
C LEU A 444 -5.55 -15.83 4.02
N ALA A 445 -5.31 -14.68 3.36
CA ALA A 445 -5.97 -13.43 3.70
C ALA A 445 -7.49 -13.51 3.49
N LYS A 446 -7.96 -14.19 2.43
CA LYS A 446 -9.40 -14.41 2.20
C LYS A 446 -10.01 -15.31 3.26
N ALA A 447 -9.36 -16.43 3.60
CA ALA A 447 -9.80 -17.30 4.69
C ALA A 447 -9.91 -16.53 6.02
N TYR A 448 -8.93 -15.66 6.32
CA TYR A 448 -9.00 -14.79 7.50
C TYR A 448 -10.15 -13.78 7.40
N GLU A 449 -10.32 -13.12 6.24
CA GLU A 449 -11.41 -12.16 5.99
C GLU A 449 -12.78 -12.78 6.28
N ASP A 450 -12.96 -14.05 5.93
CA ASP A 450 -14.23 -14.80 6.16
C ASP A 450 -14.42 -15.23 7.61
N MET A 451 -13.33 -15.52 8.34
CA MET A 451 -13.37 -15.96 9.73
C MET A 451 -13.40 -14.81 10.74
N ARG A 452 -12.86 -13.64 10.38
CA ARG A 452 -12.74 -12.52 11.32
C ARG A 452 -14.10 -11.99 11.76
N PRO A 453 -14.21 -11.39 12.97
CA PRO A 453 -15.45 -10.75 13.42
C PRO A 453 -15.97 -9.70 12.44
N VAL A 454 -17.29 -9.45 12.50
CA VAL A 454 -17.93 -8.39 11.71
C VAL A 454 -17.22 -7.06 11.95
N GLN A 455 -16.86 -6.41 10.86
CA GLN A 455 -16.12 -5.16 10.90
C GLN A 455 -17.04 -3.96 11.20
N ARG A 456 -16.46 -2.90 11.77
CA ARG A 456 -17.18 -1.63 11.93
C ARG A 456 -17.58 -1.08 10.57
N PRO A 457 -18.71 -0.34 10.48
CA PRO A 457 -19.04 0.40 9.27
C PRO A 457 -17.91 1.36 8.87
N TRP A 458 -17.74 1.58 7.58
CA TRP A 458 -16.80 2.57 7.07
C TRP A 458 -17.13 3.96 7.59
N PRO A 459 -16.10 4.83 7.79
CA PRO A 459 -16.32 6.16 8.36
C PRO A 459 -17.24 7.03 7.50
N ILE A 460 -18.10 7.80 8.16
CA ILE A 460 -18.87 8.89 7.54
C ILE A 460 -18.19 10.20 7.98
N ILE A 461 -17.82 11.03 7.01
CA ILE A 461 -17.14 12.30 7.24
C ILE A 461 -18.19 13.42 7.30
N ASN A 462 -18.53 13.84 8.51
CA ASN A 462 -19.52 14.90 8.74
C ASN A 462 -18.88 16.30 8.69
#